data_c833dee5d3c53836544077d20510837b
#
_entry.id   c833dee5d3c53836544077d20510837b
#
_cell.length_a   1.000
_cell.length_b   1.000
_cell.length_c   1.000
_cell.angle_alpha   90.00
_cell.angle_beta   90.00
_cell.angle_gamma   90.00
#
_symmetry.space_group_name_H-M   'P 1'
#
loop_
_entity.id
_entity.type
_entity.pdbx_description
1 polymer ?
#
loop_
_entity_poly.entity_id
_entity_poly.type
_entity_poly.pdbx_seq_one_letter_code
_entity_poly.pdbx_strand_id
1 'polypeptide(L)'
;MVKVWLITGCSSGFGQEIALAALAHGDTVVATARDPTKLKQLAKRGALTEQLDVLDSDDKLTERIEKKTGGIDILVNNAGYILAGGVEECSRSEVEAQFNTNVFGQLNVIRAVLPVMRERRSGVVANMGSIGGWHGSPAAGLYCATKACSTILAESLRQEVAHLNIKVTSIEPGYFRTNFLSSGHKTSATKRIPDLAAGVDGVHAGLEAYDHNQPGDPQKGARLIVEALTGSGRCQGRELPARLSLGSDAYQMVSGHIDRYRTDLESWKDVTTTTDCDA
;
A
#
# COMPACT_ATOMS: atom_id res chain seq x y z
N MET A 1 -16.25 -10.15 17.40
CA MET A 1 -16.84 -10.82 16.21
C MET A 1 -15.72 -11.12 15.24
N VAL A 2 -15.70 -12.30 14.64
CA VAL A 2 -14.76 -12.71 13.60
C VAL A 2 -14.95 -11.79 12.38
N LYS A 3 -13.84 -11.25 11.84
CA LYS A 3 -13.83 -10.38 10.66
C LYS A 3 -13.45 -11.16 9.42
N VAL A 4 -13.99 -10.76 8.28
CA VAL A 4 -13.63 -11.32 6.97
C VAL A 4 -12.70 -10.34 6.25
N TRP A 5 -11.51 -10.83 5.93
CA TRP A 5 -10.47 -10.07 5.23
C TRP A 5 -10.38 -10.48 3.78
N LEU A 6 -10.29 -9.51 2.88
CA LEU A 6 -9.81 -9.69 1.51
C LEU A 6 -8.45 -9.01 1.38
N ILE A 7 -7.43 -9.78 1.03
CA ILE A 7 -6.06 -9.27 0.93
C ILE A 7 -5.52 -9.57 -0.47
N THR A 8 -5.05 -8.55 -1.18
CA THR A 8 -4.46 -8.72 -2.51
C THR A 8 -2.95 -8.93 -2.44
N GLY A 9 -2.40 -9.74 -3.37
CA GLY A 9 -0.95 -9.94 -3.47
C GLY A 9 -0.34 -10.74 -2.30
N CYS A 10 -0.97 -11.83 -1.87
CA CYS A 10 -0.57 -12.63 -0.71
C CYS A 10 0.51 -13.68 -1.01
N SER A 11 1.09 -13.73 -2.22
CA SER A 11 2.11 -14.72 -2.57
C SER A 11 3.41 -14.58 -1.78
N SER A 12 3.68 -13.43 -1.18
CA SER A 12 4.88 -13.14 -0.37
C SER A 12 4.74 -11.83 0.38
N GLY A 13 5.76 -11.47 1.16
CA GLY A 13 5.91 -10.16 1.80
C GLY A 13 4.77 -9.78 2.74
N PHE A 14 4.41 -8.50 2.79
CA PHE A 14 3.37 -8.01 3.71
C PHE A 14 2.01 -8.68 3.48
N GLY A 15 1.61 -8.94 2.25
CA GLY A 15 0.32 -9.61 1.99
C GLY A 15 0.23 -10.98 2.65
N GLN A 16 1.31 -11.75 2.59
CA GLN A 16 1.41 -13.06 3.26
C GLN A 16 1.42 -12.91 4.79
N GLU A 17 2.22 -11.99 5.33
CA GLU A 17 2.35 -11.81 6.77
C GLU A 17 1.08 -11.23 7.40
N ILE A 18 0.37 -10.31 6.73
CA ILE A 18 -0.93 -9.80 7.18
C ILE A 18 -1.97 -10.92 7.18
N ALA A 19 -1.98 -11.77 6.14
CA ALA A 19 -2.88 -12.93 6.09
C ALA A 19 -2.64 -13.87 7.27
N LEU A 20 -1.38 -14.20 7.57
CA LEU A 20 -1.00 -15.04 8.71
C LEU A 20 -1.37 -14.40 10.05
N ALA A 21 -1.15 -13.10 10.20
CA ALA A 21 -1.48 -12.37 11.42
C ALA A 21 -3.00 -12.27 11.65
N ALA A 22 -3.78 -12.07 10.59
CA ALA A 22 -5.25 -12.04 10.67
C ALA A 22 -5.83 -13.43 11.03
N LEU A 23 -5.28 -14.50 10.44
CA LEU A 23 -5.64 -15.87 10.85
C LEU A 23 -5.30 -16.14 12.33
N ALA A 24 -4.13 -15.70 12.77
CA ALA A 24 -3.72 -15.84 14.18
C ALA A 24 -4.58 -15.00 15.14
N HIS A 25 -5.17 -13.90 14.66
CA HIS A 25 -6.13 -13.09 15.39
C HIS A 25 -7.49 -13.78 15.53
N GLY A 26 -7.74 -14.86 14.78
CA GLY A 26 -8.98 -15.62 14.78
C GLY A 26 -9.98 -15.18 13.71
N ASP A 27 -9.53 -14.42 12.72
CA ASP A 27 -10.36 -13.91 11.64
C ASP A 27 -10.37 -14.85 10.41
N THR A 28 -11.35 -14.67 9.53
CA THR A 28 -11.42 -15.36 8.24
C THR A 28 -10.65 -14.55 7.20
N VAL A 29 -9.76 -15.20 6.45
CA VAL A 29 -8.93 -14.55 5.45
C VAL A 29 -9.18 -15.14 4.07
N VAL A 30 -9.47 -14.27 3.10
CA VAL A 30 -9.43 -14.57 1.67
C VAL A 30 -8.14 -13.97 1.13
N ALA A 31 -7.15 -14.83 0.92
CA ALA A 31 -5.86 -14.47 0.37
C ALA A 31 -5.87 -14.61 -1.15
N THR A 32 -5.40 -13.59 -1.88
CA THR A 32 -5.42 -13.60 -3.34
C THR A 32 -4.03 -13.42 -3.96
N ALA A 33 -3.86 -14.03 -5.13
CA ALA A 33 -2.69 -13.86 -5.98
C ALA A 33 -3.05 -14.16 -7.45
N ARG A 34 -2.26 -13.66 -8.41
CA ARG A 34 -2.38 -14.01 -9.83
C ARG A 34 -2.19 -15.51 -10.07
N ASP A 35 -1.24 -16.11 -9.35
CA ASP A 35 -1.00 -17.54 -9.34
C ASP A 35 -1.39 -18.11 -7.97
N PRO A 36 -2.57 -18.77 -7.86
CA PRO A 36 -3.05 -19.32 -6.60
C PRO A 36 -2.19 -20.49 -6.07
N THR A 37 -1.35 -21.09 -6.90
CA THR A 37 -0.45 -22.16 -6.45
C THR A 37 0.57 -21.68 -5.44
N LYS A 38 0.89 -20.38 -5.44
CA LYS A 38 1.78 -19.72 -4.47
C LYS A 38 1.13 -19.51 -3.10
N LEU A 39 -0.19 -19.73 -2.97
CA LEU A 39 -0.94 -19.54 -1.72
C LEU A 39 -1.07 -20.83 -0.90
N LYS A 40 -0.45 -21.94 -1.32
CA LYS A 40 -0.57 -23.26 -0.65
C LYS A 40 -0.24 -23.24 0.85
N GLN A 41 0.73 -22.43 1.26
CA GLN A 41 1.07 -22.31 2.68
C GLN A 41 -0.02 -21.60 3.49
N LEU A 42 -0.61 -20.56 2.94
CA LEU A 42 -1.73 -19.84 3.55
C LEU A 42 -2.98 -20.74 3.63
N ALA A 43 -3.27 -21.48 2.57
CA ALA A 43 -4.36 -22.47 2.56
C ALA A 43 -4.19 -23.53 3.67
N LYS A 44 -2.97 -24.08 3.88
CA LYS A 44 -2.67 -24.99 4.98
C LYS A 44 -2.86 -24.38 6.37
N ARG A 45 -2.80 -23.06 6.46
CA ARG A 45 -3.04 -22.29 7.71
C ARG A 45 -4.49 -21.87 7.89
N GLY A 46 -5.39 -22.26 6.96
CA GLY A 46 -6.82 -21.99 7.05
C GLY A 46 -7.32 -20.81 6.25
N ALA A 47 -6.47 -20.15 5.44
CA ALA A 47 -6.94 -19.12 4.53
C ALA A 47 -7.77 -19.73 3.39
N LEU A 48 -8.84 -19.06 3.01
CA LEU A 48 -9.48 -19.24 1.71
C LEU A 48 -8.59 -18.59 0.65
N THR A 49 -8.41 -19.26 -0.49
CA THR A 49 -7.54 -18.75 -1.54
C THR A 49 -8.32 -18.50 -2.81
N GLU A 50 -8.08 -17.37 -3.47
CA GLU A 50 -8.70 -16.98 -4.73
C GLU A 50 -7.64 -16.52 -5.73
N GLN A 51 -7.86 -16.82 -7.01
CA GLN A 51 -7.11 -16.18 -8.08
C GLN A 51 -7.64 -14.78 -8.29
N LEU A 52 -6.75 -13.80 -8.31
CA LEU A 52 -7.07 -12.42 -8.64
C LEU A 52 -5.87 -11.75 -9.30
N ASP A 53 -6.05 -11.29 -10.53
CA ASP A 53 -5.26 -10.21 -11.10
C ASP A 53 -6.01 -8.90 -10.84
N VAL A 54 -5.37 -7.95 -10.17
CA VAL A 54 -5.99 -6.65 -9.87
C VAL A 54 -6.24 -5.81 -11.13
N LEU A 55 -5.68 -6.22 -12.28
CA LEU A 55 -5.91 -5.58 -13.57
C LEU A 55 -7.18 -6.07 -14.26
N ASP A 56 -7.69 -7.22 -13.86
CA ASP A 56 -8.91 -7.77 -14.43
C ASP A 56 -10.14 -7.09 -13.83
N SER A 57 -11.17 -6.88 -14.66
CA SER A 57 -12.50 -6.53 -14.18
C SER A 57 -13.20 -7.81 -13.70
N ASP A 58 -13.05 -8.14 -12.43
CA ASP A 58 -13.74 -9.29 -11.85
C ASP A 58 -15.00 -8.84 -11.10
N ASP A 59 -16.06 -8.55 -11.85
CA ASP A 59 -17.35 -8.12 -11.30
C ASP A 59 -18.01 -9.19 -10.40
N LYS A 60 -17.53 -10.44 -10.45
CA LYS A 60 -18.05 -11.56 -9.66
C LYS A 60 -17.18 -11.90 -8.44
N LEU A 61 -16.07 -11.19 -8.24
CA LEU A 61 -15.16 -11.49 -7.13
C LEU A 61 -15.87 -11.39 -5.78
N THR A 62 -16.58 -10.31 -5.57
CA THR A 62 -17.34 -10.08 -4.32
C THR A 62 -18.43 -11.13 -4.12
N GLU A 63 -19.19 -11.48 -5.16
CA GLU A 63 -20.21 -12.53 -5.08
C GLU A 63 -19.63 -13.89 -4.68
N ARG A 64 -18.46 -14.25 -5.24
CA ARG A 64 -17.78 -15.50 -4.88
C ARG A 64 -17.30 -15.50 -3.43
N ILE A 65 -16.78 -14.38 -2.97
CA ILE A 65 -16.31 -14.24 -1.59
C ILE A 65 -17.50 -14.26 -0.62
N GLU A 66 -18.56 -13.51 -0.91
CA GLU A 66 -19.77 -13.45 -0.07
C GLU A 66 -20.44 -14.80 0.10
N LYS A 67 -20.53 -15.59 -0.98
CA LYS A 67 -21.06 -16.96 -0.91
C LYS A 67 -20.26 -17.86 0.05
N LYS A 68 -18.95 -17.61 0.19
CA LYS A 68 -18.06 -18.41 1.05
C LYS A 68 -17.98 -17.89 2.48
N THR A 69 -18.14 -16.59 2.69
CA THR A 69 -17.80 -15.94 3.95
C THR A 69 -18.93 -15.11 4.56
N GLY A 70 -19.99 -14.83 3.80
CA GLY A 70 -21.09 -13.95 4.23
C GLY A 70 -20.77 -12.46 4.14
N GLY A 71 -19.64 -12.06 3.56
CA GLY A 71 -19.28 -10.65 3.32
C GLY A 71 -17.79 -10.36 3.42
N ILE A 72 -17.42 -9.08 3.30
CA ILE A 72 -16.05 -8.57 3.45
C ILE A 72 -16.08 -7.43 4.45
N ASP A 73 -15.36 -7.56 5.56
CA ASP A 73 -15.25 -6.52 6.59
C ASP A 73 -14.02 -5.63 6.37
N ILE A 74 -12.91 -6.22 5.93
CA ILE A 74 -11.63 -5.52 5.78
C ILE A 74 -11.02 -5.85 4.42
N LEU A 75 -10.78 -4.82 3.62
CA LEU A 75 -10.02 -4.90 2.37
C LEU A 75 -8.61 -4.39 2.61
N VAL A 76 -7.60 -5.19 2.23
CA VAL A 76 -6.20 -4.74 2.16
C VAL A 76 -5.71 -4.79 0.72
N ASN A 77 -5.60 -3.65 0.09
CA ASN A 77 -4.99 -3.48 -1.23
C ASN A 77 -3.47 -3.48 -1.08
N ASN A 78 -2.87 -4.66 -1.15
CA ASN A 78 -1.43 -4.82 -0.96
C ASN A 78 -0.68 -5.13 -2.27
N ALA A 79 -1.35 -5.61 -3.31
CA ALA A 79 -0.70 -5.91 -4.59
C ALA A 79 0.03 -4.68 -5.16
N GLY A 80 1.29 -4.87 -5.53
CA GLY A 80 2.13 -3.81 -6.08
C GLY A 80 3.59 -4.25 -6.22
N TYR A 81 4.36 -3.47 -6.98
CA TYR A 81 5.78 -3.71 -7.19
C TYR A 81 6.51 -2.37 -7.37
N ILE A 82 7.85 -2.40 -7.39
CA ILE A 82 8.70 -1.23 -7.63
C ILE A 82 9.35 -1.33 -9.03
N LEU A 83 9.21 -0.26 -9.83
CA LEU A 83 10.02 0.00 -11.01
C LEU A 83 11.20 0.89 -10.59
N ALA A 84 12.41 0.36 -10.73
CA ALA A 84 13.64 1.06 -10.41
C ALA A 84 14.30 1.60 -11.69
N GLY A 85 14.62 2.89 -11.68
CA GLY A 85 15.26 3.62 -12.79
C GLY A 85 15.06 5.11 -12.63
N GLY A 86 15.91 5.89 -13.29
CA GLY A 86 15.71 7.33 -13.42
C GLY A 86 14.38 7.63 -14.13
N VAL A 87 13.76 8.76 -13.84
CA VAL A 87 12.45 9.12 -14.43
C VAL A 87 12.48 9.09 -15.95
N GLU A 88 13.56 9.57 -16.58
CA GLU A 88 13.73 9.58 -18.03
C GLU A 88 14.17 8.20 -18.59
N GLU A 89 14.74 7.34 -17.75
CA GLU A 89 15.16 5.99 -18.15
C GLU A 89 13.98 5.04 -18.30
N CYS A 90 12.90 5.27 -17.55
CA CYS A 90 11.71 4.43 -17.58
C CYS A 90 10.90 4.70 -18.86
N SER A 91 10.69 3.68 -19.66
CA SER A 91 9.86 3.75 -20.86
C SER A 91 8.39 3.96 -20.52
N ARG A 92 7.62 4.48 -21.47
CA ARG A 92 6.16 4.66 -21.30
C ARG A 92 5.46 3.37 -20.89
N SER A 93 5.78 2.26 -21.51
CA SER A 93 5.15 0.96 -21.20
C SER A 93 5.47 0.47 -19.77
N GLU A 94 6.71 0.69 -19.30
CA GLU A 94 7.10 0.35 -17.92
C GLU A 94 6.35 1.22 -16.90
N VAL A 95 6.19 2.51 -17.18
CA VAL A 95 5.43 3.45 -16.35
C VAL A 95 3.96 3.05 -16.31
N GLU A 96 3.33 2.82 -17.48
CA GLU A 96 1.93 2.39 -17.57
C GLU A 96 1.69 1.08 -16.80
N ALA A 97 2.58 0.10 -16.94
CA ALA A 97 2.48 -1.17 -16.20
C ALA A 97 2.52 -0.97 -14.68
N GLN A 98 3.40 -0.08 -14.19
CA GLN A 98 3.49 0.21 -12.77
C GLN A 98 2.25 0.93 -12.24
N PHE A 99 1.77 1.97 -12.95
CA PHE A 99 0.55 2.68 -12.56
C PHE A 99 -0.68 1.77 -12.66
N ASN A 100 -0.77 0.95 -13.69
CA ASN A 100 -1.84 -0.03 -13.84
C ASN A 100 -1.94 -0.93 -12.61
N THR A 101 -0.82 -1.51 -12.16
CA THR A 101 -0.84 -2.39 -10.97
C THR A 101 -1.04 -1.62 -9.68
N ASN A 102 -0.23 -0.59 -9.41
CA ASN A 102 -0.16 0.04 -8.09
C ASN A 102 -1.31 1.03 -7.83
N VAL A 103 -1.93 1.58 -8.89
CA VAL A 103 -2.98 2.60 -8.77
C VAL A 103 -4.31 2.10 -9.33
N PHE A 104 -4.37 1.77 -10.62
CA PHE A 104 -5.64 1.38 -11.25
C PHE A 104 -6.14 0.02 -10.75
N GLY A 105 -5.23 -0.94 -10.55
CA GLY A 105 -5.58 -2.24 -9.97
C GLY A 105 -6.18 -2.11 -8.56
N GLN A 106 -5.62 -1.22 -7.74
CA GLN A 106 -6.18 -0.89 -6.44
C GLN A 106 -7.60 -0.32 -6.55
N LEU A 107 -7.84 0.61 -7.49
CA LEU A 107 -9.17 1.19 -7.73
C LEU A 107 -10.17 0.14 -8.22
N ASN A 108 -9.75 -0.82 -9.06
CA ASN A 108 -10.61 -1.90 -9.51
C ASN A 108 -11.14 -2.71 -8.33
N VAL A 109 -10.26 -3.10 -7.41
CA VAL A 109 -10.67 -3.88 -6.22
C VAL A 109 -11.54 -3.05 -5.27
N ILE A 110 -11.24 -1.76 -5.08
CA ILE A 110 -12.10 -0.86 -4.29
C ILE A 110 -13.50 -0.79 -4.89
N ARG A 111 -13.62 -0.60 -6.22
CA ARG A 111 -14.92 -0.53 -6.91
C ARG A 111 -15.73 -1.82 -6.78
N ALA A 112 -15.06 -2.96 -6.77
CA ALA A 112 -15.71 -4.24 -6.57
C ALA A 112 -16.23 -4.41 -5.13
N VAL A 113 -15.45 -4.02 -4.11
CA VAL A 113 -15.74 -4.29 -2.69
C VAL A 113 -16.61 -3.21 -2.04
N LEU A 114 -16.42 -1.96 -2.41
CA LEU A 114 -17.07 -0.82 -1.74
C LEU A 114 -18.61 -0.85 -1.78
N PRO A 115 -19.29 -1.30 -2.86
CA PRO A 115 -20.75 -1.41 -2.87
C PRO A 115 -21.29 -2.25 -1.72
N VAL A 116 -20.68 -3.40 -1.45
CA VAL A 116 -21.07 -4.31 -0.36
C VAL A 116 -20.86 -3.67 1.02
N MET A 117 -19.74 -2.99 1.21
CA MET A 117 -19.48 -2.26 2.45
C MET A 117 -20.47 -1.10 2.66
N ARG A 118 -20.84 -0.40 1.57
CA ARG A 118 -21.83 0.69 1.61
C ARG A 118 -23.23 0.19 2.01
N GLU A 119 -23.67 -0.92 1.43
CA GLU A 119 -24.97 -1.54 1.75
C GLU A 119 -25.04 -1.93 3.23
N ARG A 120 -23.96 -2.51 3.75
CA ARG A 120 -23.84 -2.90 5.18
C ARG A 120 -23.55 -1.72 6.11
N ARG A 121 -23.23 -0.54 5.57
CA ARG A 121 -22.80 0.66 6.33
C ARG A 121 -21.67 0.33 7.32
N SER A 122 -20.73 -0.49 6.90
CA SER A 122 -19.62 -0.96 7.73
C SER A 122 -18.50 -1.52 6.86
N GLY A 123 -17.27 -1.20 7.20
CA GLY A 123 -16.09 -1.76 6.54
C GLY A 123 -14.80 -1.01 6.86
N VAL A 124 -13.69 -1.60 6.48
CA VAL A 124 -12.37 -0.98 6.55
C VAL A 124 -11.64 -1.21 5.22
N VAL A 125 -11.15 -0.14 4.61
CA VAL A 125 -10.30 -0.20 3.41
C VAL A 125 -8.91 0.28 3.79
N ALA A 126 -7.91 -0.56 3.57
CA ALA A 126 -6.51 -0.26 3.81
C ALA A 126 -5.72 -0.36 2.52
N ASN A 127 -5.11 0.74 2.10
CA ASN A 127 -4.24 0.77 0.94
C ASN A 127 -2.78 0.72 1.37
N MET A 128 -1.98 -0.19 0.79
CA MET A 128 -0.54 -0.23 1.06
C MET A 128 0.17 0.91 0.32
N GLY A 129 0.31 2.00 1.02
CA GLY A 129 1.16 3.13 0.66
C GLY A 129 2.65 2.80 0.83
N SER A 130 3.42 3.81 1.19
CA SER A 130 4.86 3.71 1.50
C SER A 130 5.32 5.06 2.06
N ILE A 131 6.44 5.09 2.78
CA ILE A 131 7.18 6.34 3.01
C ILE A 131 7.51 7.06 1.70
N GLY A 132 7.67 6.31 0.59
CA GLY A 132 7.83 6.89 -0.76
C GLY A 132 6.62 7.70 -1.25
N GLY A 133 5.48 7.65 -0.58
CA GLY A 133 4.36 8.57 -0.84
C GLY A 133 4.54 9.99 -0.27
N TRP A 134 5.58 10.22 0.54
CA TRP A 134 5.92 11.51 1.15
C TRP A 134 6.99 12.28 0.39
N HIS A 135 7.81 11.58 -0.35
CA HIS A 135 8.94 12.18 -1.07
C HIS A 135 9.33 11.42 -2.33
N GLY A 136 9.92 12.10 -3.29
CA GLY A 136 10.59 11.47 -4.42
C GLY A 136 11.95 10.89 -4.01
N SER A 137 12.32 9.76 -4.59
CA SER A 137 13.63 9.16 -4.44
C SER A 137 14.26 8.94 -5.82
N PRO A 138 15.53 9.30 -6.03
CA PRO A 138 16.23 8.91 -7.25
C PRO A 138 16.10 7.40 -7.47
N ALA A 139 16.11 6.96 -8.69
CA ALA A 139 15.90 5.57 -9.11
C ALA A 139 14.54 4.94 -8.72
N ALA A 140 13.65 5.62 -8.01
CA ALA A 140 12.34 5.12 -7.59
C ALA A 140 11.22 6.18 -7.71
N GLY A 141 11.44 7.26 -8.44
CA GLY A 141 10.52 8.40 -8.53
C GLY A 141 9.12 8.01 -9.00
N LEU A 142 9.01 7.13 -10.00
CA LEU A 142 7.72 6.68 -10.52
C LEU A 142 6.98 5.77 -9.53
N TYR A 143 7.71 4.91 -8.81
CA TYR A 143 7.13 4.17 -7.69
C TYR A 143 6.61 5.10 -6.59
N CYS A 144 7.40 6.09 -6.20
CA CYS A 144 7.00 7.10 -5.22
C CYS A 144 5.72 7.83 -5.67
N ALA A 145 5.62 8.20 -6.95
CA ALA A 145 4.43 8.81 -7.52
C ALA A 145 3.19 7.90 -7.39
N THR A 146 3.32 6.58 -7.67
CA THR A 146 2.19 5.66 -7.47
C THR A 146 1.76 5.57 -6.01
N LYS A 147 2.71 5.65 -5.06
CA LYS A 147 2.39 5.58 -3.62
C LYS A 147 1.77 6.89 -3.11
N ALA A 148 2.20 8.04 -3.62
CA ALA A 148 1.53 9.31 -3.38
C ALA A 148 0.08 9.30 -3.91
N CYS A 149 -0.15 8.80 -5.14
CA CYS A 149 -1.50 8.61 -5.68
C CYS A 149 -2.36 7.71 -4.76
N SER A 150 -1.84 6.56 -4.35
CA SER A 150 -2.54 5.62 -3.46
C SER A 150 -2.95 6.27 -2.14
N THR A 151 -2.06 7.06 -1.54
CA THR A 151 -2.32 7.76 -0.29
C THR A 151 -3.38 8.84 -0.43
N ILE A 152 -3.28 9.71 -1.44
CA ILE A 152 -4.25 10.78 -1.67
C ILE A 152 -5.63 10.21 -2.01
N LEU A 153 -5.70 9.13 -2.80
CA LEU A 153 -6.95 8.43 -3.08
C LEU A 153 -7.58 7.85 -1.80
N ALA A 154 -6.76 7.32 -0.87
CA ALA A 154 -7.26 6.85 0.42
C ALA A 154 -7.83 7.98 1.27
N GLU A 155 -7.18 9.13 1.31
CA GLU A 155 -7.67 10.32 2.04
C GLU A 155 -8.97 10.86 1.46
N SER A 156 -9.11 10.92 0.14
CA SER A 156 -10.35 11.33 -0.52
C SER A 156 -11.47 10.35 -0.21
N LEU A 157 -11.25 9.07 -0.45
CA LEU A 157 -12.24 8.02 -0.18
C LEU A 157 -12.66 8.00 1.29
N ARG A 158 -11.74 8.23 2.24
CA ARG A 158 -12.06 8.33 3.68
C ARG A 158 -13.14 9.38 3.94
N GLN A 159 -13.03 10.54 3.31
CA GLN A 159 -14.00 11.63 3.49
C GLN A 159 -15.35 11.29 2.81
N GLU A 160 -15.29 10.71 1.62
CA GLU A 160 -16.48 10.33 0.84
C GLU A 160 -17.37 9.30 1.57
N VAL A 161 -16.75 8.36 2.30
CA VAL A 161 -17.49 7.24 2.93
C VAL A 161 -17.62 7.32 4.46
N ALA A 162 -17.14 8.39 5.08
CA ALA A 162 -17.16 8.56 6.54
C ALA A 162 -18.58 8.45 7.13
N HIS A 163 -19.57 9.05 6.46
CA HIS A 163 -20.98 9.02 6.86
C HIS A 163 -21.63 7.61 6.75
N LEU A 164 -20.91 6.65 6.17
CA LEU A 164 -21.33 5.26 6.02
C LEU A 164 -20.66 4.31 7.04
N ASN A 165 -19.96 4.84 8.04
CA ASN A 165 -19.14 4.06 8.99
C ASN A 165 -18.09 3.17 8.31
N ILE A 166 -17.61 3.55 7.14
CA ILE A 166 -16.51 2.88 6.45
C ILE A 166 -15.24 3.65 6.76
N LYS A 167 -14.25 2.94 7.31
CA LYS A 167 -12.94 3.51 7.64
C LYS A 167 -11.98 3.29 6.48
N VAL A 168 -11.16 4.28 6.18
CA VAL A 168 -10.12 4.16 5.14
C VAL A 168 -8.80 4.67 5.69
N THR A 169 -7.71 3.97 5.38
CA THR A 169 -6.35 4.35 5.78
C THR A 169 -5.34 4.00 4.69
N SER A 170 -4.30 4.81 4.58
CA SER A 170 -3.06 4.45 3.88
C SER A 170 -2.09 3.87 4.91
N ILE A 171 -1.62 2.64 4.69
CA ILE A 171 -0.56 2.04 5.50
C ILE A 171 0.76 2.36 4.81
N GLU A 172 1.67 3.02 5.52
CA GLU A 172 2.90 3.59 4.95
C GLU A 172 4.14 2.99 5.62
N PRO A 173 4.56 1.79 5.20
CA PRO A 173 5.75 1.16 5.75
C PRO A 173 7.02 1.93 5.38
N GLY A 174 7.96 1.97 6.31
CA GLY A 174 9.37 2.17 6.01
C GLY A 174 9.98 0.93 5.35
N TYR A 175 11.23 0.67 5.61
CA TYR A 175 11.93 -0.50 5.07
C TYR A 175 11.74 -1.71 5.96
N PHE A 176 11.02 -2.71 5.45
CA PHE A 176 10.77 -3.99 6.11
C PHE A 176 11.45 -5.14 5.36
N ARG A 177 11.95 -6.11 6.11
CA ARG A 177 12.69 -7.26 5.59
C ARG A 177 11.75 -8.26 4.90
N THR A 178 11.32 -7.91 3.70
CA THR A 178 10.48 -8.71 2.79
C THR A 178 11.23 -8.90 1.47
N ASN A 179 10.70 -9.75 0.60
CA ASN A 179 11.25 -9.91 -0.76
C ASN A 179 10.89 -8.77 -1.72
N PHE A 180 10.47 -7.60 -1.20
CA PHE A 180 9.98 -6.50 -2.05
C PHE A 180 11.07 -5.87 -2.93
N LEU A 181 12.33 -5.90 -2.47
CA LEU A 181 13.48 -5.43 -3.25
C LEU A 181 14.13 -6.55 -4.08
N SER A 182 13.69 -7.80 -3.94
CA SER A 182 14.20 -8.95 -4.66
C SER A 182 13.52 -9.13 -6.03
N SER A 183 14.07 -9.98 -6.87
CA SER A 183 13.51 -10.31 -8.19
C SER A 183 12.07 -10.83 -8.08
N GLY A 184 11.19 -10.34 -8.98
CA GLY A 184 9.75 -10.66 -9.00
C GLY A 184 8.86 -9.61 -8.32
N HIS A 185 9.42 -8.74 -7.48
CA HIS A 185 8.76 -7.55 -6.92
C HIS A 185 9.48 -6.24 -7.26
N LYS A 186 10.69 -6.32 -7.79
CA LYS A 186 11.43 -5.20 -8.37
C LYS A 186 11.66 -5.48 -9.85
N THR A 187 11.31 -4.53 -10.70
CA THR A 187 11.72 -4.45 -12.10
C THR A 187 12.64 -3.25 -12.27
N SER A 188 13.56 -3.31 -13.22
CA SER A 188 14.46 -2.19 -13.51
C SER A 188 14.17 -1.66 -14.91
N ALA A 189 14.30 -0.34 -15.10
CA ALA A 189 14.21 0.29 -16.40
C ALA A 189 15.20 -0.36 -17.37
N THR A 190 14.74 -0.62 -18.59
CA THR A 190 15.58 -1.26 -19.62
C THR A 190 16.58 -0.29 -20.25
N LYS A 191 16.24 1.01 -20.29
CA LYS A 191 17.11 2.06 -20.80
C LYS A 191 18.00 2.59 -19.69
N ARG A 192 19.27 2.87 -20.05
CA ARG A 192 20.21 3.58 -19.17
C ARG A 192 20.70 4.85 -19.87
N ILE A 193 20.78 5.94 -19.12
CA ILE A 193 21.25 7.24 -19.60
C ILE A 193 22.52 7.61 -18.82
N PRO A 194 23.70 7.63 -19.47
CA PRO A 194 24.98 7.87 -18.77
C PRO A 194 25.00 9.17 -17.97
N ASP A 195 24.37 10.23 -18.48
CA ASP A 195 24.34 11.53 -17.79
C ASP A 195 23.54 11.52 -16.47
N LEU A 196 22.67 10.55 -16.29
CA LEU A 196 21.91 10.36 -15.05
C LEU A 196 22.61 9.46 -14.04
N ALA A 197 23.68 8.77 -14.42
CA ALA A 197 24.34 7.77 -13.59
C ALA A 197 24.74 8.31 -12.20
N ALA A 198 25.29 9.52 -12.13
CA ALA A 198 25.70 10.15 -10.86
C ALA A 198 24.52 10.33 -9.87
N GLY A 199 23.32 10.55 -10.37
CA GLY A 199 22.12 10.74 -9.52
C GLY A 199 21.34 9.44 -9.23
N VAL A 200 21.53 8.40 -10.03
CA VAL A 200 20.67 7.20 -10.02
C VAL A 200 21.41 5.97 -9.46
N ASP A 201 22.68 5.76 -9.86
CA ASP A 201 23.37 4.49 -9.61
C ASP A 201 23.65 4.26 -8.12
N GLY A 202 24.01 5.31 -7.37
CA GLY A 202 24.23 5.18 -5.94
C GLY A 202 22.99 4.73 -5.16
N VAL A 203 21.82 5.23 -5.54
CA VAL A 203 20.55 4.81 -4.92
C VAL A 203 20.15 3.40 -5.37
N HIS A 204 20.38 3.07 -6.64
CA HIS A 204 20.11 1.73 -7.16
C HIS A 204 20.94 0.66 -6.43
N ALA A 205 22.26 0.91 -6.30
CA ALA A 205 23.15 0.04 -5.53
C ALA A 205 22.78 -0.01 -4.04
N GLY A 206 22.36 1.12 -3.47
CA GLY A 206 21.86 1.18 -2.09
C GLY A 206 20.63 0.31 -1.85
N LEU A 207 19.66 0.33 -2.77
CA LEU A 207 18.48 -0.54 -2.70
C LEU A 207 18.85 -2.03 -2.76
N GLU A 208 19.85 -2.39 -3.57
CA GLU A 208 20.34 -3.77 -3.66
C GLU A 208 21.09 -4.21 -2.39
N ALA A 209 21.96 -3.37 -1.87
CA ALA A 209 22.68 -3.64 -0.61
C ALA A 209 21.75 -3.69 0.61
N TYR A 210 20.60 -3.02 0.53
CA TYR A 210 19.61 -2.97 1.60
C TYR A 210 18.68 -4.18 1.62
N ASP A 211 18.64 -4.98 0.53
CA ASP A 211 17.80 -6.18 0.45
C ASP A 211 18.22 -7.20 1.54
N HIS A 212 17.24 -7.69 2.28
CA HIS A 212 17.38 -8.53 3.49
C HIS A 212 18.13 -7.90 4.68
N ASN A 213 18.53 -6.61 4.60
CA ASN A 213 19.17 -5.86 5.70
C ASN A 213 18.25 -4.75 6.26
N GLN A 214 17.00 -4.69 5.82
CA GLN A 214 16.03 -3.72 6.30
C GLN A 214 15.78 -3.86 7.80
N PRO A 215 15.55 -2.75 8.54
CA PRO A 215 15.39 -2.77 10.01
C PRO A 215 14.03 -3.34 10.43
N GLY A 216 12.99 -3.18 9.62
CA GLY A 216 11.63 -3.58 9.96
C GLY A 216 11.42 -5.09 9.91
N ASP A 217 10.77 -5.62 10.93
CA ASP A 217 10.30 -7.00 11.00
C ASP A 217 8.88 -7.11 10.42
N PRO A 218 8.68 -7.79 9.28
CA PRO A 218 7.38 -7.86 8.61
C PRO A 218 6.30 -8.53 9.44
N GLN A 219 6.64 -9.48 10.31
CA GLN A 219 5.68 -10.14 11.19
C GLN A 219 5.18 -9.19 12.30
N LYS A 220 6.09 -8.38 12.87
CA LYS A 220 5.72 -7.35 13.84
C LYS A 220 4.89 -6.26 13.18
N GLY A 221 5.26 -5.84 11.96
CA GLY A 221 4.49 -4.89 11.15
C GLY A 221 3.09 -5.41 10.84
N ALA A 222 2.97 -6.64 10.37
CA ALA A 222 1.68 -7.27 10.06
C ALA A 222 0.77 -7.38 11.28
N ARG A 223 1.31 -7.77 12.45
CA ARG A 223 0.53 -7.78 13.71
C ARG A 223 0.01 -6.39 14.07
N LEU A 224 0.84 -5.35 13.94
CA LEU A 224 0.38 -3.98 14.19
C LEU A 224 -0.70 -3.54 13.21
N ILE A 225 -0.58 -3.90 11.93
CA ILE A 225 -1.61 -3.63 10.92
C ILE A 225 -2.93 -4.29 11.32
N VAL A 226 -2.92 -5.55 11.71
CA VAL A 226 -4.13 -6.26 12.15
C VAL A 226 -4.74 -5.59 13.37
N GLU A 227 -3.95 -5.28 14.39
CA GLU A 227 -4.43 -4.56 15.57
C GLU A 227 -5.03 -3.20 15.23
N ALA A 228 -4.43 -2.44 14.31
CA ALA A 228 -4.92 -1.14 13.90
C ALA A 228 -6.25 -1.23 13.13
N LEU A 229 -6.34 -2.15 12.16
CA LEU A 229 -7.54 -2.29 11.33
C LEU A 229 -8.72 -2.90 12.09
N THR A 230 -8.46 -3.68 13.13
CA THR A 230 -9.50 -4.27 14.01
C THR A 230 -9.81 -3.42 15.26
N GLY A 231 -8.96 -2.44 15.57
CA GLY A 231 -9.07 -1.67 16.81
C GLY A 231 -8.79 -2.51 18.06
N SER A 232 -7.93 -3.52 17.94
CA SER A 232 -7.59 -4.46 19.02
C SER A 232 -6.17 -4.24 19.57
N GLY A 233 -5.77 -5.03 20.56
CA GLY A 233 -4.42 -5.05 21.11
C GLY A 233 -3.91 -3.65 21.48
N ARG A 234 -2.73 -3.27 20.99
CA ARG A 234 -2.10 -1.95 21.23
C ARG A 234 -2.89 -0.77 20.67
N CYS A 235 -3.81 -1.03 19.72
CA CYS A 235 -4.62 -0.02 19.05
C CYS A 235 -6.04 0.11 19.65
N GLN A 236 -6.34 -0.61 20.72
CA GLN A 236 -7.65 -0.52 21.39
C GLN A 236 -7.91 0.90 21.87
N GLY A 237 -9.09 1.43 21.53
CA GLY A 237 -9.50 2.80 21.88
C GLY A 237 -8.83 3.92 21.05
N ARG A 238 -7.99 3.58 20.08
CA ARG A 238 -7.41 4.56 19.16
C ARG A 238 -8.26 4.68 17.89
N GLU A 239 -8.41 5.89 17.41
CA GLU A 239 -8.97 6.12 16.08
C GLU A 239 -7.96 5.70 15.00
N LEU A 240 -8.44 5.00 13.96
CA LEU A 240 -7.62 4.64 12.81
C LEU A 240 -7.23 5.93 12.05
N PRO A 241 -5.94 6.27 11.91
CA PRO A 241 -5.52 7.50 11.23
C PRO A 241 -5.73 7.40 9.72
N ALA A 242 -5.77 8.55 9.03
CA ALA A 242 -5.79 8.57 7.56
C ALA A 242 -4.51 7.96 6.97
N ARG A 243 -3.38 8.20 7.63
CA ARG A 243 -2.05 7.65 7.28
C ARG A 243 -1.46 6.93 8.49
N LEU A 244 -1.10 5.68 8.32
CA LEU A 244 -0.47 4.85 9.35
C LEU A 244 0.96 4.53 8.94
N SER A 245 1.90 5.37 9.35
CA SER A 245 3.34 5.12 9.13
C SER A 245 3.84 4.01 10.04
N LEU A 246 4.61 3.06 9.48
CA LEU A 246 5.13 1.88 10.17
C LEU A 246 6.66 1.85 10.13
N GLY A 247 7.27 1.72 11.29
CA GLY A 247 8.72 1.63 11.48
C GLY A 247 9.32 2.91 12.05
N SER A 248 10.43 2.78 12.76
CA SER A 248 11.16 3.93 13.33
C SER A 248 11.78 4.80 12.25
N ASP A 249 12.24 4.18 11.16
CA ASP A 249 12.73 4.83 9.96
C ASP A 249 11.62 5.63 9.25
N ALA A 250 10.41 5.06 9.16
CA ALA A 250 9.24 5.77 8.64
C ALA A 250 8.92 7.01 9.50
N TYR A 251 8.89 6.86 10.82
CA TYR A 251 8.64 7.98 11.71
C TYR A 251 9.65 9.11 11.52
N GLN A 252 10.95 8.77 11.51
CA GLN A 252 12.02 9.77 11.35
C GLN A 252 11.96 10.48 10.00
N MET A 253 11.77 9.70 8.93
CA MET A 253 11.70 10.24 7.57
C MET A 253 10.48 11.14 7.36
N VAL A 254 9.32 10.70 7.77
CA VAL A 254 8.07 11.48 7.64
C VAL A 254 8.15 12.76 8.47
N SER A 255 8.62 12.69 9.73
CA SER A 255 8.81 13.88 10.56
C SER A 255 9.76 14.88 9.90
N GLY A 256 10.91 14.42 9.40
CA GLY A 256 11.87 15.28 8.71
C GLY A 256 11.31 15.92 7.42
N HIS A 257 10.44 15.24 6.69
CA HIS A 257 9.76 15.81 5.51
C HIS A 257 8.74 16.87 5.90
N ILE A 258 7.95 16.63 6.93
CA ILE A 258 6.98 17.61 7.45
C ILE A 258 7.71 18.89 7.87
N ASP A 259 8.79 18.77 8.61
CA ASP A 259 9.56 19.93 9.08
C ASP A 259 10.20 20.71 7.91
N ARG A 260 10.73 20.01 6.91
CA ARG A 260 11.28 20.63 5.69
C ARG A 260 10.19 21.39 4.92
N TYR A 261 9.07 20.75 4.63
CA TYR A 261 7.97 21.40 3.90
C TYR A 261 7.41 22.59 4.67
N ARG A 262 7.33 22.51 5.99
CA ARG A 262 6.97 23.67 6.81
C ARG A 262 7.96 24.81 6.65
N THR A 263 9.25 24.52 6.69
CA THR A 263 10.30 25.53 6.50
C THR A 263 10.20 26.19 5.14
N ASP A 264 10.05 25.39 4.06
CA ASP A 264 9.91 25.91 2.71
C ASP A 264 8.65 26.79 2.58
N LEU A 265 7.51 26.32 3.12
CA LEU A 265 6.24 27.05 3.11
C LEU A 265 6.35 28.40 3.81
N GLU A 266 6.94 28.45 5.01
CA GLU A 266 7.13 29.70 5.77
C GLU A 266 8.13 30.64 5.09
N SER A 267 9.19 30.11 4.43
CA SER A 267 10.19 30.93 3.74
C SER A 267 9.64 31.67 2.49
N TRP A 268 8.54 31.20 1.93
CA TRP A 268 7.91 31.80 0.74
C TRP A 268 6.58 32.49 1.03
N LYS A 269 6.14 32.48 2.29
CA LYS A 269 4.82 32.95 2.70
C LYS A 269 4.53 34.39 2.29
N ASP A 270 5.49 35.30 2.50
CA ASP A 270 5.37 36.72 2.19
C ASP A 270 5.18 36.98 0.68
N VAL A 271 5.68 36.08 -0.16
CA VAL A 271 5.53 36.16 -1.62
C VAL A 271 4.25 35.44 -2.07
N THR A 272 4.05 34.21 -1.63
CA THR A 272 2.95 33.36 -2.13
C THR A 272 1.56 33.83 -1.70
N THR A 273 1.44 34.51 -0.56
CA THR A 273 0.16 35.06 -0.06
C THR A 273 -0.24 36.38 -0.73
N THR A 274 0.57 36.93 -1.64
CA THR A 274 0.21 38.15 -2.40
C THR A 274 -0.61 37.84 -3.66
N THR A 275 -1.01 36.62 -3.87
CA THR A 275 -1.72 36.18 -5.09
C THR A 275 -3.25 36.19 -4.94
N ASP A 276 -3.76 36.61 -3.80
CA ASP A 276 -5.21 36.74 -3.58
C ASP A 276 -5.79 37.88 -4.40
N CYS A 277 -7.07 37.79 -4.76
CA CYS A 277 -7.77 38.87 -5.41
C CYS A 277 -7.91 40.09 -4.45
N ASP A 278 -7.81 41.29 -5.01
CA ASP A 278 -8.14 42.53 -4.26
C ASP A 278 -9.60 42.45 -3.79
N ALA A 279 -9.86 42.80 -2.54
CA ALA A 279 -11.16 42.73 -1.90
C ALA A 279 -12.12 43.81 -2.43
#